data_68169ea9e797ca6a5da887b148f1a06d
#
_entry.id   68169ea9e797ca6a5da887b148f1a06d
#
_cell.length_a   1.000
_cell.length_b   1.000
_cell.length_c   1.000
_cell.angle_alpha   90.00
_cell.angle_beta   90.00
_cell.angle_gamma   90.00
#
_symmetry.space_group_name_H-M   'P 1'
#
loop_
_entity.id
_entity.type
_entity.pdbx_description
1 polymer ?
#
loop_
_entity_poly.entity_id
_entity_poly.type
_entity_poly.pdbx_seq_one_letter_code
_entity_poly.pdbx_strand_id
1 'polypeptide(L)'
;MPRRAPRPPPLLAEFDDDERDAVLAANRAFYKAFNDRDAAAMDLVWAPTGSVICLHPGQPALYERAEIMASWRAIMKHPEAPRVRCTEEWVTGRAGLALVICREILPNGQLMASNLYVRMTDGWHMASHHSGPVPPVATERATPSTSPATARDRRKLH
;
A
#
# COMPACT_ATOMS: atom_id res chain seq x y z
N MET A 1 25.47 -8.84 42.60
CA MET A 1 24.35 -9.15 41.71
C MET A 1 24.16 -7.96 40.76
N PRO A 2 24.43 -8.11 39.44
CA PRO A 2 24.19 -7.01 38.50
C PRO A 2 22.69 -6.76 38.40
N ARG A 3 22.26 -5.51 38.56
CA ARG A 3 20.87 -5.11 38.38
C ARG A 3 20.52 -5.24 36.89
N ARG A 4 19.52 -6.07 36.60
CA ARG A 4 18.96 -6.21 35.26
C ARG A 4 18.43 -4.82 34.82
N ALA A 5 18.86 -4.34 33.65
CA ALA A 5 18.36 -3.10 33.08
C ALA A 5 16.83 -3.13 33.02
N PRO A 6 16.14 -2.02 33.31
CA PRO A 6 14.69 -1.97 33.21
C PRO A 6 14.27 -2.28 31.79
N ARG A 7 13.25 -3.13 31.65
CA ARG A 7 12.66 -3.48 30.37
C ARG A 7 12.12 -2.21 29.71
N PRO A 8 12.47 -1.88 28.45
CA PRO A 8 11.89 -0.72 27.80
C PRO A 8 10.36 -0.80 27.81
N PRO A 9 9.67 0.34 27.89
CA PRO A 9 8.21 0.36 27.89
C PRO A 9 7.68 -0.32 26.61
N PRO A 10 6.49 -0.94 26.64
CA PRO A 10 5.90 -1.68 25.50
C PRO A 10 5.84 -0.91 24.18
N LEU A 11 5.77 0.42 24.27
CA LEU A 11 5.78 1.34 23.12
C LEU A 11 7.09 1.35 22.32
N LEU A 12 8.15 0.75 22.84
CA LEU A 12 9.45 0.63 22.17
C LEU A 12 9.77 -0.82 21.78
N ALA A 13 8.82 -1.76 21.90
CA ALA A 13 8.99 -3.10 21.39
C ALA A 13 9.26 -3.04 19.88
N GLU A 14 10.27 -3.74 19.43
CA GLU A 14 10.60 -3.83 18.02
C GLU A 14 9.47 -4.52 17.27
N PHE A 15 9.23 -4.03 16.06
CA PHE A 15 8.34 -4.65 15.09
C PHE A 15 9.10 -5.77 14.40
N ASP A 16 8.81 -7.00 14.76
CA ASP A 16 9.54 -8.18 14.31
C ASP A 16 9.03 -8.74 12.97
N ASP A 17 9.70 -9.76 12.45
CA ASP A 17 9.34 -10.35 11.16
C ASP A 17 7.97 -11.05 11.17
N ASP A 18 7.58 -11.66 12.29
CA ASP A 18 6.26 -12.30 12.43
C ASP A 18 5.15 -11.25 12.40
N GLU A 19 5.33 -10.11 13.06
CA GLU A 19 4.40 -9.00 12.99
C GLU A 19 4.34 -8.38 11.58
N ARG A 20 5.49 -8.25 10.93
CA ARG A 20 5.59 -7.81 9.54
C ARG A 20 4.78 -8.71 8.61
N ASP A 21 4.95 -10.02 8.69
CA ASP A 21 4.24 -10.99 7.87
C ASP A 21 2.74 -10.96 8.14
N ALA A 22 2.33 -10.80 9.40
CA ALA A 22 0.93 -10.68 9.79
C ALA A 22 0.28 -9.40 9.22
N VAL A 23 0.98 -8.27 9.23
CA VAL A 23 0.50 -7.02 8.62
C VAL A 23 0.40 -7.14 7.11
N LEU A 24 1.38 -7.75 6.45
CA LEU A 24 1.31 -7.99 5.00
C LEU A 24 0.16 -8.93 4.64
N ALA A 25 -0.11 -9.94 5.46
CA ALA A 25 -1.29 -10.81 5.28
C ALA A 25 -2.60 -10.02 5.40
N ALA A 26 -2.71 -9.09 6.37
CA ALA A 26 -3.87 -8.20 6.50
C ALA A 26 -4.01 -7.27 5.29
N ASN A 27 -2.91 -6.75 4.77
CA ASN A 27 -2.91 -5.91 3.56
C ASN A 27 -3.40 -6.68 2.32
N ARG A 28 -2.94 -7.91 2.15
CA ARG A 28 -3.41 -8.79 1.06
C ARG A 28 -4.87 -9.18 1.21
N ALA A 29 -5.35 -9.38 2.44
CA ALA A 29 -6.76 -9.65 2.71
C ALA A 29 -7.66 -8.48 2.29
N PHE A 30 -7.22 -7.23 2.48
CA PHE A 30 -7.91 -6.04 2.00
C PHE A 30 -8.09 -6.06 0.48
N TYR A 31 -7.01 -6.25 -0.29
CA TYR A 31 -7.09 -6.29 -1.75
C TYR A 31 -7.85 -7.50 -2.27
N LYS A 32 -7.74 -8.64 -1.58
CA LYS A 32 -8.53 -9.82 -1.91
C LYS A 32 -10.02 -9.57 -1.74
N ALA A 33 -10.44 -9.01 -0.60
CA ALA A 33 -11.83 -8.67 -0.33
C ALA A 33 -12.39 -7.71 -1.41
N PHE A 34 -11.61 -6.71 -1.80
CA PHE A 34 -11.98 -5.78 -2.86
C PHE A 34 -12.15 -6.51 -4.21
N ASN A 35 -11.16 -7.29 -4.63
CA ASN A 35 -11.17 -7.98 -5.92
C ASN A 35 -12.24 -9.07 -6.01
N ASP A 36 -12.53 -9.73 -4.90
CA ASP A 36 -13.59 -10.74 -4.82
C ASP A 36 -14.99 -10.12 -4.64
N ARG A 37 -15.05 -8.79 -4.45
CA ARG A 37 -16.30 -8.05 -4.17
C ARG A 37 -17.00 -8.57 -2.91
N ASP A 38 -16.22 -9.00 -1.94
CA ASP A 38 -16.70 -9.59 -0.69
C ASP A 38 -16.82 -8.52 0.40
N ALA A 39 -18.05 -8.01 0.55
CA ALA A 39 -18.34 -6.97 1.54
C ALA A 39 -18.18 -7.47 2.99
N ALA A 40 -18.45 -8.74 3.25
CA ALA A 40 -18.27 -9.32 4.58
C ALA A 40 -16.79 -9.46 4.93
N ALA A 41 -15.96 -9.90 4.00
CA ALA A 41 -14.51 -9.92 4.17
C ALA A 41 -13.93 -8.51 4.33
N MET A 42 -14.41 -7.53 3.57
CA MET A 42 -14.01 -6.13 3.72
C MET A 42 -14.34 -5.59 5.12
N ASP A 43 -15.51 -5.92 5.65
CA ASP A 43 -15.92 -5.52 7.00
C ASP A 43 -14.99 -6.08 8.09
N LEU A 44 -14.50 -7.31 7.91
CA LEU A 44 -13.54 -7.94 8.83
C LEU A 44 -12.12 -7.38 8.76
N VAL A 45 -11.73 -6.81 7.63
CA VAL A 45 -10.42 -6.18 7.45
C VAL A 45 -10.29 -4.89 8.28
N TRP A 46 -11.35 -4.11 8.32
CA TRP A 46 -11.34 -2.82 9.01
C TRP A 46 -11.50 -2.99 10.53
N ALA A 47 -10.82 -2.11 11.27
CA ALA A 47 -10.94 -2.08 12.72
C ALA A 47 -12.41 -1.91 13.15
N PRO A 48 -12.94 -2.82 14.00
CA PRO A 48 -14.33 -2.76 14.42
C PRO A 48 -14.63 -1.59 15.37
N THR A 49 -13.62 -1.08 16.04
CA THR A 49 -13.71 0.02 17.01
C THR A 49 -12.52 0.97 16.87
N GLY A 50 -12.64 2.15 17.43
CA GLY A 50 -11.61 3.19 17.35
C GLY A 50 -11.76 4.09 16.13
N SER A 51 -10.85 5.03 15.98
CA SER A 51 -10.86 5.97 14.86
C SER A 51 -10.43 5.29 13.56
N VAL A 52 -11.17 5.52 12.51
CA VAL A 52 -10.89 5.04 11.16
C VAL A 52 -10.98 6.17 10.15
N ILE A 53 -10.16 6.13 9.10
CA ILE A 53 -10.15 7.15 8.04
C ILE A 53 -10.02 6.46 6.69
N CYS A 54 -10.80 6.90 5.72
CA CYS A 54 -10.66 6.44 4.34
C CYS A 54 -10.67 7.61 3.37
N LEU A 55 -9.66 7.67 2.50
CA LEU A 55 -9.58 8.62 1.39
C LEU A 55 -9.51 7.84 0.09
N HIS A 56 -10.62 7.81 -0.62
CA HIS A 56 -10.64 7.31 -2.00
C HIS A 56 -10.04 8.36 -2.95
N PRO A 57 -9.41 7.94 -4.07
CA PRO A 57 -8.83 8.88 -5.03
C PRO A 57 -9.83 9.94 -5.48
N GLY A 58 -9.48 11.22 -5.29
CA GLY A 58 -10.29 12.35 -5.72
C GLY A 58 -11.58 12.57 -4.92
N GLN A 59 -11.78 11.88 -3.81
CA GLN A 59 -12.97 11.98 -2.97
C GLN A 59 -12.66 12.67 -1.63
N PRO A 60 -13.66 13.28 -0.97
CA PRO A 60 -13.50 13.74 0.41
C PRO A 60 -13.18 12.59 1.35
N ALA A 61 -12.47 12.91 2.43
CA ALA A 61 -12.17 11.95 3.48
C ALA A 61 -13.43 11.50 4.23
N LEU A 62 -13.50 10.21 4.55
CA LEU A 62 -14.52 9.59 5.37
C LEU A 62 -13.93 9.25 6.74
N TYR A 63 -14.65 9.55 7.80
CA TYR A 63 -14.18 9.40 9.18
C TYR A 63 -15.02 8.41 9.99
N GLU A 64 -16.22 8.09 9.51
CA GLU A 64 -17.15 7.19 10.20
C GLU A 64 -17.12 5.79 9.57
N ARG A 65 -16.94 4.77 10.42
CA ARG A 65 -16.84 3.37 9.96
C ARG A 65 -18.04 2.96 9.10
N ALA A 66 -19.24 3.36 9.48
CA ALA A 66 -20.46 3.04 8.73
C ALA A 66 -20.44 3.64 7.31
N GLU A 67 -19.95 4.87 7.17
CA GLU A 67 -19.79 5.54 5.86
C GLU A 67 -18.69 4.88 5.03
N ILE A 68 -17.57 4.51 5.64
CA ILE A 68 -16.47 3.79 4.99
C ILE A 68 -16.96 2.45 4.44
N MET A 69 -17.68 1.67 5.25
CA MET A 69 -18.24 0.38 4.81
C MET A 69 -19.30 0.56 3.72
N ALA A 70 -20.13 1.59 3.80
CA ALA A 70 -21.09 1.91 2.75
C ALA A 70 -20.39 2.28 1.43
N SER A 71 -19.31 3.06 1.49
CA SER A 71 -18.52 3.43 0.32
C SER A 71 -17.88 2.21 -0.36
N TRP A 72 -17.27 1.32 0.41
CA TRP A 72 -16.69 0.08 -0.14
C TRP A 72 -17.75 -0.81 -0.80
N ARG A 73 -18.91 -0.98 -0.16
CA ARG A 73 -20.02 -1.73 -0.76
C ARG A 73 -20.49 -1.11 -2.08
N ALA A 74 -20.60 0.21 -2.14
CA ALA A 74 -20.99 0.91 -3.36
C ALA A 74 -19.97 0.73 -4.49
N ILE A 75 -18.68 0.88 -4.19
CA ILE A 75 -17.59 0.69 -5.16
C ILE A 75 -17.60 -0.76 -5.67
N MET A 76 -17.63 -1.74 -4.78
CA MET A 76 -17.58 -3.16 -5.14
C MET A 76 -18.81 -3.65 -5.92
N LYS A 77 -19.97 -3.02 -5.73
CA LYS A 77 -21.18 -3.31 -6.50
C LYS A 77 -21.18 -2.70 -7.89
N HIS A 78 -20.34 -1.70 -8.14
CA HIS A 78 -20.30 -1.06 -9.44
C HIS A 78 -19.84 -2.06 -10.50
N PRO A 79 -20.55 -2.21 -11.63
CA PRO A 79 -20.22 -3.21 -12.65
C PRO A 79 -18.83 -2.99 -13.26
N GLU A 80 -18.37 -1.74 -13.30
CA GLU A 80 -17.07 -1.34 -13.84
C GLU A 80 -15.98 -1.19 -12.77
N ALA A 81 -16.22 -1.69 -11.55
CA ALA A 81 -15.19 -1.66 -10.51
C ALA A 81 -13.93 -2.39 -10.99
N PRO A 82 -12.77 -1.71 -11.00
CA PRO A 82 -11.55 -2.30 -11.53
C PRO A 82 -11.04 -3.42 -10.62
N ARG A 83 -10.24 -4.31 -11.19
CA ARG A 83 -9.36 -5.15 -10.37
C ARG A 83 -8.11 -4.36 -10.03
N VAL A 84 -7.67 -4.51 -8.79
CA VAL A 84 -6.49 -3.84 -8.26
C VAL A 84 -5.44 -4.88 -7.93
N ARG A 85 -4.26 -4.76 -8.52
CA ARG A 85 -3.11 -5.57 -8.16
C ARG A 85 -2.17 -4.77 -7.27
N CYS A 86 -2.03 -5.19 -6.02
CA CYS A 86 -1.09 -4.60 -5.07
C CYS A 86 0.32 -5.13 -5.34
N THR A 87 1.29 -4.22 -5.46
CA THR A 87 2.70 -4.53 -5.69
C THR A 87 3.59 -3.60 -4.89
N GLU A 88 4.88 -3.91 -4.80
CA GLU A 88 5.87 -3.08 -4.14
C GLU A 88 5.47 -2.75 -2.69
N GLU A 89 5.01 -3.76 -1.97
CA GLU A 89 4.62 -3.60 -0.57
C GLU A 89 5.86 -3.31 0.29
N TRP A 90 5.86 -2.15 0.93
CA TRP A 90 6.86 -1.80 1.93
C TRP A 90 6.15 -1.58 3.27
N VAL A 91 6.63 -2.24 4.33
CA VAL A 91 6.01 -2.19 5.64
C VAL A 91 6.99 -1.70 6.70
N THR A 92 6.52 -0.81 7.54
CA THR A 92 7.20 -0.37 8.75
C THR A 92 6.22 -0.37 9.92
N GLY A 93 6.73 -0.50 11.13
CA GLY A 93 5.86 -0.53 12.30
C GLY A 93 6.60 -0.39 13.60
N ARG A 94 5.82 -0.30 14.64
CA ARG A 94 6.23 -0.35 16.04
C ARG A 94 5.06 -0.90 16.85
N ALA A 95 5.24 -1.10 18.15
CA ALA A 95 4.24 -1.73 19.01
C ALA A 95 2.80 -1.29 18.71
N GLY A 96 2.02 -2.19 18.14
CA GLY A 96 0.60 -2.00 17.92
C GLY A 96 0.20 -1.13 16.72
N LEU A 97 1.15 -0.57 15.97
CA LEU A 97 0.90 0.22 14.77
C LEU A 97 1.81 -0.21 13.62
N ALA A 98 1.27 -0.30 12.43
CA ALA A 98 2.03 -0.59 11.22
C ALA A 98 1.49 0.19 10.02
N LEU A 99 2.40 0.62 9.14
CA LEU A 99 2.10 1.30 7.90
C LEU A 99 2.59 0.46 6.73
N VAL A 100 1.71 0.20 5.78
CA VAL A 100 2.07 -0.41 4.49
C VAL A 100 1.94 0.66 3.41
N ILE A 101 3.02 0.86 2.67
CA ILE A 101 3.00 1.61 1.41
C ILE A 101 3.05 0.60 0.28
N CYS A 102 2.18 0.73 -0.68
CA CYS A 102 2.18 -0.16 -1.84
C CYS A 102 1.67 0.54 -3.09
N ARG A 103 2.02 -0.03 -4.23
CA ARG A 103 1.53 0.43 -5.53
C ARG A 103 0.29 -0.36 -5.92
N GLU A 104 -0.74 0.35 -6.30
CA GLU A 104 -1.98 -0.21 -6.83
C GLU A 104 -1.98 -0.09 -8.35
N ILE A 105 -1.95 -1.22 -9.03
CA ILE A 105 -2.02 -1.28 -10.49
C ILE A 105 -3.45 -1.53 -10.90
N LEU A 106 -4.00 -0.60 -11.66
CA LEU A 106 -5.34 -0.66 -12.25
C LEU A 106 -5.23 -0.81 -13.78
N PRO A 107 -6.29 -1.21 -14.49
CA PRO A 107 -6.28 -1.29 -15.95
C PRO A 107 -5.89 0.02 -16.64
N ASN A 108 -6.26 1.17 -16.06
CA ASN A 108 -6.12 2.49 -16.66
C ASN A 108 -5.10 3.41 -15.94
N GLY A 109 -4.31 2.88 -15.03
CA GLY A 109 -3.34 3.70 -14.31
C GLY A 109 -2.80 3.08 -13.04
N GLN A 110 -2.12 3.88 -12.28
CA GLN A 110 -1.47 3.46 -11.04
C GLN A 110 -1.78 4.45 -9.93
N LEU A 111 -1.94 3.90 -8.73
CA LEU A 111 -2.08 4.67 -7.50
C LEU A 111 -0.97 4.25 -6.53
N MET A 112 -0.67 5.13 -5.58
CA MET A 112 0.10 4.78 -4.40
C MET A 112 -0.82 4.79 -3.20
N ALA A 113 -0.80 3.71 -2.43
CA ALA A 113 -1.61 3.57 -1.23
C ALA A 113 -0.78 3.64 0.03
N SER A 114 -1.36 4.25 1.06
CA SER A 114 -0.88 4.24 2.44
C SER A 114 -1.95 3.58 3.31
N ASN A 115 -1.65 2.41 3.85
CA ASN A 115 -2.55 1.60 4.65
C ASN A 115 -2.03 1.48 6.07
N LEU A 116 -2.73 2.08 7.02
CA LEU A 116 -2.39 2.01 8.44
C LEU A 116 -3.16 0.87 9.10
N TYR A 117 -2.44 0.04 9.84
CA TYR A 117 -2.97 -1.08 10.60
C TYR A 117 -2.75 -0.88 12.10
N VAL A 118 -3.73 -1.32 12.88
CA VAL A 118 -3.66 -1.36 14.34
C VAL A 118 -3.77 -2.80 14.80
N ARG A 119 -2.99 -3.17 15.81
CA ARG A 119 -3.06 -4.48 16.43
C ARG A 119 -4.16 -4.50 17.47
N MET A 120 -5.08 -5.42 17.30
CA MET A 120 -6.15 -5.72 18.25
C MET A 120 -5.97 -7.12 18.85
N THR A 121 -6.86 -7.55 19.72
CA THR A 121 -6.76 -8.86 20.39
C THR A 121 -6.80 -10.05 19.43
N ASP A 122 -7.47 -9.90 18.29
CA ASP A 122 -7.66 -10.93 17.26
C ASP A 122 -6.77 -10.77 16.04
N GLY A 123 -5.87 -9.78 16.03
CA GLY A 123 -4.93 -9.56 14.95
C GLY A 123 -4.82 -8.11 14.48
N TRP A 124 -4.32 -7.92 13.27
CA TRP A 124 -4.13 -6.62 12.66
C TRP A 124 -5.35 -6.21 11.84
N HIS A 125 -5.84 -4.99 12.09
CA HIS A 125 -6.99 -4.41 11.38
C HIS A 125 -6.64 -3.07 10.77
N MET A 126 -7.22 -2.78 9.61
CA MET A 126 -7.02 -1.50 8.93
C MET A 126 -7.70 -0.36 9.70
N ALA A 127 -6.94 0.66 10.02
CA ALA A 127 -7.44 1.91 10.63
C ALA A 127 -7.49 3.06 9.63
N SER A 128 -6.66 3.02 8.60
CA SER A 128 -6.70 4.04 7.55
C SER A 128 -6.32 3.45 6.20
N HIS A 129 -7.01 3.91 5.17
CA HIS A 129 -6.65 3.72 3.77
C HIS A 129 -6.64 5.07 3.07
N HIS A 130 -5.55 5.37 2.39
CA HIS A 130 -5.44 6.52 1.51
C HIS A 130 -4.78 6.08 0.21
N SER A 131 -5.40 6.39 -0.91
CA SER A 131 -4.87 6.08 -2.23
C SER A 131 -4.96 7.31 -3.13
N GLY A 132 -3.93 7.54 -3.92
CA GLY A 132 -3.85 8.66 -4.82
C GLY A 132 -3.07 8.35 -6.09
N PRO A 133 -3.33 9.06 -7.21
CA PRO A 133 -2.65 8.82 -8.48
C PRO A 133 -1.16 9.15 -8.38
N VAL A 134 -0.35 8.33 -9.07
CA VAL A 134 1.08 8.55 -9.23
C VAL A 134 1.45 8.42 -10.72
N PRO A 135 2.50 9.11 -11.17
CA PRO A 135 3.00 8.90 -12.51
C PRO A 135 3.40 7.43 -12.70
N PRO A 136 3.23 6.87 -13.92
CA PRO A 136 3.81 5.57 -14.25
C PRO A 136 5.32 5.61 -13.98
N VAL A 137 5.88 4.50 -13.49
CA VAL A 137 7.35 4.38 -13.41
C VAL A 137 7.88 4.57 -14.83
N ALA A 138 8.78 5.54 -15.01
CA ALA A 138 9.47 5.69 -16.28
C ALA A 138 10.25 4.40 -16.51
N THR A 139 9.83 3.61 -17.50
CA THR A 139 10.70 2.59 -18.07
C THR A 139 11.96 3.32 -18.49
N GLU A 140 13.13 2.88 -18.00
CA GLU A 140 14.41 3.42 -18.43
C GLU A 140 14.36 3.56 -19.96
N ARG A 141 14.41 4.79 -20.44
CA ARG A 141 14.60 5.03 -21.85
C ARG A 141 15.93 4.39 -22.19
N ALA A 142 15.90 3.37 -23.01
CA ALA A 142 17.10 2.84 -23.62
C ALA A 142 17.90 4.04 -24.14
N THR A 143 19.05 4.28 -23.53
CA THR A 143 19.98 5.30 -24.01
C THR A 143 20.27 4.97 -25.46
N PRO A 144 20.03 5.90 -26.41
CA PRO A 144 20.42 5.65 -27.78
C PRO A 144 21.94 5.43 -27.77
N SER A 145 22.35 4.24 -28.17
CA SER A 145 23.74 3.90 -28.40
C SER A 145 24.32 4.90 -29.45
N THR A 146 25.05 5.89 -29.00
CA THR A 146 25.86 6.69 -29.86
C THR A 146 27.03 5.83 -30.29
N SER A 147 26.89 5.12 -31.41
CA SER A 147 28.02 4.59 -32.15
C SER A 147 28.91 5.77 -32.59
N PRO A 148 30.21 5.74 -32.31
CA PRO A 148 31.08 6.76 -32.81
C PRO A 148 31.19 6.61 -34.34
N ALA A 149 30.74 7.65 -35.05
CA ALA A 149 30.96 7.75 -36.48
C ALA A 149 32.45 7.75 -36.72
N THR A 150 32.92 6.73 -37.40
CA THR A 150 34.26 6.64 -37.92
C THR A 150 34.53 7.83 -38.83
N ALA A 151 35.45 8.70 -38.43
CA ALA A 151 36.04 9.74 -39.28
C ALA A 151 36.76 9.06 -40.44
N ARG A 152 36.14 9.07 -41.63
CA ARG A 152 36.85 8.75 -42.88
C ARG A 152 37.62 9.98 -43.35
N ASP A 153 38.90 9.79 -43.27
CA ASP A 153 39.99 10.46 -43.94
C ASP A 153 39.61 11.03 -45.35
N ARG A 154 39.67 12.32 -45.50
CA ARG A 154 39.74 12.96 -46.81
C ARG A 154 41.11 13.61 -46.96
N ARG A 155 42.06 12.80 -47.31
CA ARG A 155 43.24 13.29 -48.04
C ARG A 155 43.02 13.06 -49.52
N LYS A 156 43.47 14.09 -50.24
CA LYS A 156 43.76 14.18 -51.71
C LYS A 156 42.56 14.57 -52.57
N LEU A 157 42.67 15.45 -53.51
CA LEU A 157 43.77 15.81 -54.42
C LEU A 157 43.43 17.14 -55.14
N HIS A 158 44.53 17.93 -55.43
CA HIS A 158 44.74 18.97 -56.42
C HIS A 158 43.91 20.26 -56.36
#